data_a2bab366e00621237e10466449834fbc
#
_entry.id   a2bab366e00621237e10466449834fbc
#
_cell.length_a   1.000
_cell.length_b   1.000
_cell.length_c   1.000
_cell.angle_alpha   90.00
_cell.angle_beta   90.00
_cell.angle_gamma   90.00
#
_symmetry.space_group_name_H-M   'P 1'
#
loop_
_entity.id
_entity.type
_entity.pdbx_description
1 polymer ?
#
loop_
_entity_poly.entity_id
_entity_poly.type
_entity_poly.pdbx_seq_one_letter_code
_entity_poly.pdbx_strand_id
1 'polypeptide(L)'
;MAIILAMLAGLVDAIGFLSSGGFFLSFMSGNSTRLSIGIAEQASYAGLVAALLFSFVVGVTGGSMIGRHGVLNNKHRQAAILSIMAILLFAAPLVASSGWMTAALCIVAFCMGAENTLFERDGAVSFGLTYMTGALVKVGQGFATLFSGGEKFAWLPFVMLWFGLIGGAVLGATLFAYFAMFSLWAAAALSAGCAAFLVMRN
;
A
#
# COMPACT_ATOMS: atom_id res chain seq x y z
N MET A 1 -11.21 8.19 4.17
CA MET A 1 -10.69 6.80 4.11
C MET A 1 -9.59 6.67 3.07
N ALA A 2 -9.87 6.86 1.76
CA ALA A 2 -8.87 6.67 0.69
C ALA A 2 -7.56 7.46 0.90
N ILE A 3 -7.62 8.72 1.35
CA ILE A 3 -6.43 9.53 1.64
C ILE A 3 -5.60 8.94 2.79
N ILE A 4 -6.25 8.43 3.84
CA ILE A 4 -5.57 7.78 4.97
C ILE A 4 -4.86 6.50 4.51
N LEU A 5 -5.49 5.73 3.64
CA LEU A 5 -4.88 4.51 3.07
C LEU A 5 -3.73 4.86 2.10
N ALA A 6 -3.88 5.91 1.28
CA ALA A 6 -2.76 6.41 0.48
C ALA A 6 -1.57 6.87 1.37
N MET A 7 -1.86 7.49 2.52
CA MET A 7 -0.85 7.85 3.51
C MET A 7 -0.19 6.62 4.14
N LEU A 8 -0.96 5.57 4.43
CA LEU A 8 -0.45 4.29 4.92
C LEU A 8 0.48 3.65 3.88
N ALA A 9 0.07 3.61 2.61
CA ALA A 9 0.90 3.08 1.52
C ALA A 9 2.23 3.85 1.39
N GLY A 10 2.19 5.18 1.44
CA GLY A 10 3.39 6.02 1.41
C GLY A 10 4.33 5.78 2.59
N LEU A 11 3.77 5.68 3.81
CA LEU A 11 4.51 5.39 5.03
C LEU A 11 5.23 4.04 4.93
N VAL A 12 4.53 3.01 4.49
CA VAL A 12 5.06 1.65 4.32
C VAL A 12 6.12 1.60 3.21
N ASP A 13 5.88 2.28 2.08
CA ASP A 13 6.86 2.32 0.97
C ASP A 13 8.16 3.00 1.38
N ALA A 14 8.10 4.10 2.13
CA ALA A 14 9.30 4.77 2.62
C ALA A 14 10.11 3.87 3.57
N ILE A 15 9.44 3.19 4.52
CA ILE A 15 10.08 2.24 5.43
C ILE A 15 10.68 1.08 4.64
N GLY A 16 9.94 0.50 3.70
CA GLY A 16 10.38 -0.58 2.84
C GLY A 16 11.61 -0.21 2.03
N PHE A 17 11.59 0.95 1.38
CA PHE A 17 12.70 1.47 0.58
C PHE A 17 13.97 1.63 1.40
N LEU A 18 13.87 2.22 2.58
CA LEU A 18 15.01 2.46 3.47
C LEU A 18 15.56 1.15 4.09
N SER A 19 14.68 0.21 4.44
CA SER A 19 15.08 -1.04 5.09
C SER A 19 15.60 -2.11 4.12
N SER A 20 15.17 -2.08 2.86
CA SER A 20 15.52 -3.08 1.85
C SER A 20 16.69 -2.69 0.96
N GLY A 21 17.20 -1.44 1.06
CA GLY A 21 18.21 -0.93 0.16
C GLY A 21 17.66 -0.47 -1.19
N GLY A 22 16.39 -0.01 -1.23
CA GLY A 22 15.85 0.67 -2.40
C GLY A 22 14.71 -0.07 -3.11
N PHE A 23 13.98 -0.96 -2.42
CA PHE A 23 12.80 -1.64 -2.98
C PHE A 23 11.54 -1.18 -2.28
N PHE A 24 10.45 -1.12 -3.04
CA PHE A 24 9.14 -0.69 -2.55
C PHE A 24 8.32 -1.90 -2.07
N LEU A 25 7.32 -1.63 -1.22
CA LEU A 25 6.42 -2.66 -0.72
C LEU A 25 4.99 -2.53 -1.29
N SER A 26 4.67 -1.38 -1.87
CA SER A 26 3.40 -1.14 -2.58
C SER A 26 3.57 -0.72 -4.04
N PHE A 27 4.68 -0.05 -4.40
CA PHE A 27 4.96 0.44 -5.76
C PHE A 27 5.58 -0.65 -6.65
N MET A 28 4.76 -1.61 -7.08
CA MET A 28 5.22 -2.82 -7.77
C MET A 28 5.72 -2.59 -9.20
N SER A 29 5.32 -1.50 -9.88
CA SER A 29 5.89 -1.16 -11.19
C SER A 29 7.37 -0.76 -11.07
N GLY A 30 7.76 -0.04 -10.01
CA GLY A 30 9.15 0.24 -9.69
C GLY A 30 9.96 -1.04 -9.42
N ASN A 31 9.38 -1.96 -8.64
CA ASN A 31 10.00 -3.26 -8.37
C ASN A 31 10.12 -4.11 -9.64
N SER A 32 9.15 -4.07 -10.55
CA SER A 32 9.24 -4.79 -11.83
C SER A 32 10.43 -4.30 -12.67
N THR A 33 10.65 -2.98 -12.73
CA THR A 33 11.84 -2.41 -13.39
C THR A 33 13.12 -2.86 -12.71
N ARG A 34 13.17 -2.82 -11.38
CA ARG A 34 14.33 -3.28 -10.60
C ARG A 34 14.61 -4.77 -10.78
N LEU A 35 13.58 -5.60 -10.84
CA LEU A 35 13.73 -7.03 -11.14
C LEU A 35 14.35 -7.24 -12.51
N SER A 36 13.86 -6.53 -13.55
CA SER A 36 14.36 -6.64 -14.91
C SER A 36 15.85 -6.25 -14.99
N ILE A 37 16.24 -5.16 -14.33
CA ILE A 37 17.65 -4.75 -14.22
C ILE A 37 18.47 -5.82 -13.48
N GLY A 38 17.96 -6.30 -12.33
CA GLY A 38 18.63 -7.31 -11.54
C GLY A 38 18.86 -8.64 -12.27
N ILE A 39 17.93 -9.04 -13.14
CA ILE A 39 18.09 -10.23 -14.00
C ILE A 39 19.16 -9.97 -15.05
N ALA A 40 19.15 -8.81 -15.72
CA ALA A 40 20.12 -8.47 -16.75
C ALA A 40 21.54 -8.38 -16.19
N GLU A 41 21.71 -7.86 -14.99
CA GLU A 41 23.00 -7.70 -14.30
C GLU A 41 23.38 -8.91 -13.44
N GLN A 42 22.57 -9.97 -13.39
CA GLN A 42 22.76 -11.14 -12.51
C GLN A 42 22.92 -10.75 -11.02
N ALA A 43 22.23 -9.70 -10.61
CA ALA A 43 22.36 -9.13 -9.28
C ALA A 43 21.70 -10.00 -8.20
N SER A 44 22.34 -10.11 -7.04
CA SER A 44 21.88 -10.92 -5.90
C SER A 44 20.51 -10.49 -5.35
N TYR A 45 20.10 -9.24 -5.56
CA TYR A 45 18.82 -8.72 -5.07
C TYR A 45 17.61 -9.17 -5.92
N ALA A 46 17.82 -9.72 -7.12
CA ALA A 46 16.70 -10.11 -8.01
C ALA A 46 15.73 -11.10 -7.33
N GLY A 47 16.27 -12.04 -6.54
CA GLY A 47 15.45 -12.99 -5.78
C GLY A 47 14.57 -12.32 -4.72
N LEU A 48 15.07 -11.31 -4.01
CA LEU A 48 14.28 -10.54 -3.06
C LEU A 48 13.13 -9.81 -3.76
N VAL A 49 13.44 -9.12 -4.87
CA VAL A 49 12.42 -8.35 -5.60
C VAL A 49 11.33 -9.26 -6.18
N ALA A 50 11.72 -10.43 -6.71
CA ALA A 50 10.76 -11.43 -7.16
C ALA A 50 9.85 -11.92 -6.02
N ALA A 51 10.41 -12.16 -4.83
CA ALA A 51 9.65 -12.55 -3.65
C ALA A 51 8.66 -11.47 -3.21
N LEU A 52 9.04 -10.18 -3.24
CA LEU A 52 8.15 -9.06 -2.93
C LEU A 52 6.98 -8.96 -3.92
N LEU A 53 7.25 -9.07 -5.23
CA LEU A 53 6.22 -9.08 -6.27
C LEU A 53 5.25 -10.24 -6.09
N PHE A 54 5.78 -11.45 -5.84
CA PHE A 54 4.97 -12.64 -5.60
C PHE A 54 4.11 -12.48 -4.35
N SER A 55 4.68 -12.02 -3.23
CA SER A 55 3.96 -11.80 -1.97
C SER A 55 2.84 -10.77 -2.13
N PHE A 56 3.07 -9.70 -2.88
CA PHE A 56 2.05 -8.72 -3.20
C PHE A 56 0.87 -9.34 -3.97
N VAL A 57 1.16 -10.14 -5.02
CA VAL A 57 0.11 -10.83 -5.81
C VAL A 57 -0.68 -11.80 -4.94
N VAL A 58 -0.01 -12.55 -4.06
CA VAL A 58 -0.68 -13.44 -3.09
C VAL A 58 -1.56 -12.62 -2.13
N GLY A 59 -1.11 -11.44 -1.71
CA GLY A 59 -1.90 -10.52 -0.90
C GLY A 59 -3.16 -10.01 -1.60
N VAL A 60 -3.04 -9.61 -2.87
CA VAL A 60 -4.21 -9.26 -3.71
C VAL A 60 -5.17 -10.43 -3.82
N THR A 61 -4.64 -11.63 -4.10
CA THR A 61 -5.47 -12.84 -4.23
C THR A 61 -6.23 -13.14 -2.93
N GLY A 62 -5.53 -13.12 -1.78
CA GLY A 62 -6.14 -13.35 -0.48
C GLY A 62 -7.21 -12.32 -0.11
N GLY A 63 -6.93 -11.03 -0.33
CA GLY A 63 -7.88 -9.95 -0.09
C GLY A 63 -9.13 -10.04 -0.97
N SER A 64 -8.96 -10.37 -2.25
CA SER A 64 -10.07 -10.58 -3.19
C SER A 64 -10.91 -11.81 -2.82
N MET A 65 -10.29 -12.88 -2.32
CA MET A 65 -11.02 -14.10 -1.90
C MET A 65 -11.92 -13.84 -0.68
N ILE A 66 -11.50 -13.00 0.28
CA ILE A 66 -12.33 -12.62 1.42
C ILE A 66 -13.65 -11.97 0.95
N GLY A 67 -13.65 -11.30 -0.21
CA GLY A 67 -14.82 -10.65 -0.79
C GLY A 67 -15.77 -11.57 -1.58
N ARG A 68 -15.25 -12.63 -2.19
CA ARG A 68 -16.01 -13.45 -3.16
C ARG A 68 -17.03 -14.40 -2.53
N HIS A 69 -16.89 -14.75 -1.26
CA HIS A 69 -17.78 -15.75 -0.62
C HIS A 69 -19.11 -15.18 -0.13
N GLY A 70 -19.46 -13.92 -0.48
CA GLY A 70 -20.82 -13.37 -0.31
C GLY A 70 -21.34 -13.22 1.13
N VAL A 71 -20.58 -13.68 2.13
CA VAL A 71 -21.00 -13.74 3.53
C VAL A 71 -20.86 -12.38 4.23
N LEU A 72 -19.95 -11.53 3.74
CA LEU A 72 -19.66 -10.24 4.35
C LEU A 72 -20.13 -9.09 3.45
N ASN A 73 -20.83 -8.12 4.03
CA ASN A 73 -21.07 -6.86 3.34
C ASN A 73 -19.73 -6.09 3.15
N ASN A 74 -19.70 -5.11 2.23
CA ASN A 74 -18.47 -4.40 1.88
C ASN A 74 -17.75 -3.80 3.09
N LYS A 75 -18.46 -3.32 4.11
CA LYS A 75 -17.85 -2.71 5.31
C LYS A 75 -17.16 -3.77 6.18
N HIS A 76 -17.81 -4.91 6.43
CA HIS A 76 -17.22 -6.00 7.22
C HIS A 76 -16.03 -6.63 6.50
N ARG A 77 -16.08 -6.75 5.16
CA ARG A 77 -14.95 -7.18 4.35
C ARG A 77 -13.75 -6.25 4.52
N GLN A 78 -13.96 -4.95 4.35
CA GLN A 78 -12.89 -3.94 4.53
C GLN A 78 -12.33 -3.98 5.95
N ALA A 79 -13.19 -4.06 6.97
CA ALA A 79 -12.75 -4.14 8.36
C ALA A 79 -11.93 -5.42 8.62
N ALA A 80 -12.33 -6.57 8.07
CA ALA A 80 -11.59 -7.83 8.20
C ALA A 80 -10.20 -7.73 7.56
N ILE A 81 -10.10 -7.23 6.33
CA ILE A 81 -8.82 -7.03 5.65
C ILE A 81 -7.90 -6.09 6.47
N LEU A 82 -8.42 -4.95 6.91
CA LEU A 82 -7.65 -3.98 7.69
C LEU A 82 -7.21 -4.54 9.05
N SER A 83 -8.04 -5.38 9.70
CA SER A 83 -7.67 -6.04 10.95
C SER A 83 -6.54 -7.05 10.74
N ILE A 84 -6.61 -7.87 9.68
CA ILE A 84 -5.54 -8.79 9.32
C ILE A 84 -4.25 -8.03 9.02
N MET A 85 -4.34 -6.94 8.24
CA MET A 85 -3.19 -6.07 7.95
C MET A 85 -2.59 -5.49 9.21
N ALA A 86 -3.40 -5.01 10.16
CA ALA A 86 -2.91 -4.46 11.43
C ALA A 86 -2.09 -5.49 12.22
N ILE A 87 -2.58 -6.73 12.31
CA ILE A 87 -1.88 -7.83 12.98
C ILE A 87 -0.56 -8.15 12.29
N LEU A 88 -0.57 -8.28 10.96
CA LEU A 88 0.62 -8.61 10.18
C LEU A 88 1.66 -7.48 10.19
N LEU A 89 1.24 -6.23 10.06
CA LEU A 89 2.12 -5.07 10.17
C LEU A 89 2.70 -4.90 11.58
N PHE A 90 1.96 -5.31 12.61
CA PHE A 90 2.49 -5.35 13.97
C PHE A 90 3.54 -6.47 14.15
N ALA A 91 3.32 -7.63 13.54
CA ALA A 91 4.23 -8.79 13.62
C ALA A 91 5.51 -8.60 12.79
N ALA A 92 5.44 -7.88 11.65
CA ALA A 92 6.57 -7.76 10.72
C ALA A 92 7.88 -7.26 11.36
N PRO A 93 7.91 -6.19 12.19
CA PRO A 93 9.16 -5.75 12.84
C PRO A 93 9.69 -6.78 13.84
N LEU A 94 8.85 -7.58 14.48
CA LEU A 94 9.27 -8.67 15.36
C LEU A 94 9.96 -9.79 14.58
N VAL A 95 9.43 -10.14 13.40
CA VAL A 95 10.07 -11.08 12.47
C VAL A 95 11.41 -10.54 11.96
N ALA A 96 11.48 -9.24 11.63
CA ALA A 96 12.72 -8.61 11.22
C ALA A 96 13.78 -8.63 12.34
N SER A 97 13.40 -8.35 13.59
CA SER A 97 14.31 -8.37 14.73
C SER A 97 14.84 -9.77 15.08
N SER A 98 14.14 -10.82 14.64
CA SER A 98 14.58 -12.22 14.77
C SER A 98 15.55 -12.64 13.66
N GLY A 99 16.02 -11.70 12.81
CA GLY A 99 16.95 -11.98 11.70
C GLY A 99 16.30 -12.35 10.36
N TRP A 100 14.97 -12.40 10.29
CA TRP A 100 14.23 -12.80 9.08
C TRP A 100 13.75 -11.58 8.28
N MET A 101 14.65 -10.66 7.91
CA MET A 101 14.30 -9.40 7.22
C MET A 101 13.50 -9.63 5.93
N THR A 102 13.92 -10.57 5.07
CA THR A 102 13.20 -10.89 3.83
C THR A 102 11.76 -11.33 4.08
N ALA A 103 11.55 -12.18 5.10
CA ALA A 103 10.20 -12.63 5.46
C ALA A 103 9.35 -11.46 5.97
N ALA A 104 9.91 -10.58 6.78
CA ALA A 104 9.21 -9.37 7.25
C ALA A 104 8.78 -8.47 6.08
N LEU A 105 9.66 -8.21 5.11
CA LEU A 105 9.35 -7.43 3.92
C LEU A 105 8.27 -8.10 3.06
N CYS A 106 8.31 -9.43 2.92
CA CYS A 106 7.27 -10.20 2.21
C CYS A 106 5.91 -10.11 2.91
N ILE A 107 5.87 -10.15 4.25
CA ILE A 107 4.63 -9.96 5.03
C ILE A 107 4.05 -8.57 4.74
N VAL A 108 4.88 -7.54 4.73
CA VAL A 108 4.42 -6.18 4.46
C VAL A 108 3.96 -6.01 3.01
N ALA A 109 4.67 -6.57 2.03
CA ALA A 109 4.25 -6.56 0.63
C ALA A 109 2.91 -7.29 0.43
N PHE A 110 2.68 -8.40 1.13
CA PHE A 110 1.39 -9.09 1.17
C PHE A 110 0.28 -8.16 1.70
N CYS A 111 0.51 -7.45 2.80
CA CYS A 111 -0.44 -6.48 3.34
C CYS A 111 -0.79 -5.39 2.32
N MET A 112 0.20 -4.85 1.61
CA MET A 112 -0.02 -3.83 0.58
C MET A 112 -0.80 -4.39 -0.63
N GLY A 113 -0.59 -5.65 -0.97
CA GLY A 113 -1.43 -6.34 -1.95
C GLY A 113 -2.88 -6.42 -1.52
N ALA A 114 -3.14 -6.86 -0.28
CA ALA A 114 -4.48 -6.95 0.29
C ALA A 114 -5.17 -5.57 0.40
N GLU A 115 -4.42 -4.51 0.74
CA GLU A 115 -4.92 -3.13 0.78
C GLU A 115 -5.56 -2.69 -0.54
N ASN A 116 -4.95 -3.05 -1.67
CA ASN A 116 -5.46 -2.68 -2.99
C ASN A 116 -6.83 -3.29 -3.31
N THR A 117 -7.27 -4.31 -2.58
CA THR A 117 -8.59 -4.93 -2.75
C THR A 117 -9.71 -4.24 -1.96
N LEU A 118 -9.38 -3.29 -1.07
CA LEU A 118 -10.37 -2.62 -0.20
C LEU A 118 -11.48 -1.90 -1.00
N PHE A 119 -11.17 -1.39 -2.20
CA PHE A 119 -12.12 -0.71 -3.09
C PHE A 119 -12.48 -1.55 -4.32
N GLU A 120 -12.37 -2.86 -4.22
CA GLU A 120 -12.86 -3.77 -5.25
C GLU A 120 -14.41 -3.79 -5.22
N ARG A 121 -15.02 -3.60 -6.41
CA ARG A 121 -16.45 -3.79 -6.65
C ARG A 121 -16.63 -4.67 -7.88
N ASP A 122 -17.48 -5.67 -7.78
CA ASP A 122 -17.83 -6.58 -8.88
C ASP A 122 -16.61 -7.22 -9.57
N GLY A 123 -15.57 -7.54 -8.77
CA GLY A 123 -14.33 -8.16 -9.27
C GLY A 123 -13.37 -7.20 -9.98
N ALA A 124 -13.67 -5.90 -10.02
CA ALA A 124 -12.79 -4.88 -10.55
C ALA A 124 -12.34 -3.92 -9.45
N VAL A 125 -11.04 -3.60 -9.41
CA VAL A 125 -10.51 -2.56 -8.53
C VAL A 125 -10.96 -1.21 -9.08
N SER A 126 -12.00 -0.63 -8.47
CA SER A 126 -12.56 0.65 -8.89
C SER A 126 -11.60 1.82 -8.63
N PHE A 127 -10.67 1.66 -7.70
CA PHE A 127 -9.70 2.68 -7.32
C PHE A 127 -8.44 2.04 -6.73
N GLY A 128 -7.34 2.06 -7.49
CA GLY A 128 -6.04 1.57 -7.00
C GLY A 128 -5.37 2.61 -6.11
N LEU A 129 -5.30 2.35 -4.80
CA LEU A 129 -4.70 3.24 -3.80
C LEU A 129 -3.23 3.55 -4.06
N THR A 130 -2.52 2.62 -4.71
CA THR A 130 -1.11 2.73 -5.06
C THR A 130 -0.86 3.16 -6.50
N TYR A 131 -1.92 3.39 -7.31
CA TYR A 131 -1.79 3.82 -8.71
C TYR A 131 -1.58 5.34 -8.83
N MET A 132 -0.54 5.85 -8.16
CA MET A 132 -0.31 7.30 -8.05
C MET A 132 0.06 7.96 -9.37
N THR A 133 0.70 7.25 -10.31
CA THR A 133 0.92 7.75 -11.67
C THR A 133 -0.44 8.02 -12.35
N GLY A 134 -1.41 7.13 -12.20
CA GLY A 134 -2.78 7.36 -12.70
C GLY A 134 -3.46 8.55 -12.03
N ALA A 135 -3.25 8.77 -10.73
CA ALA A 135 -3.76 9.94 -10.03
C ALA A 135 -3.17 11.24 -10.60
N LEU A 136 -1.85 11.30 -10.84
CA LEU A 136 -1.20 12.46 -11.45
C LEU A 136 -1.69 12.72 -12.89
N VAL A 137 -1.94 11.67 -13.68
CA VAL A 137 -2.57 11.81 -15.01
C VAL A 137 -3.96 12.45 -14.87
N LYS A 138 -4.76 12.02 -13.89
CA LYS A 138 -6.08 12.61 -13.62
C LYS A 138 -6.00 14.07 -13.19
N VAL A 139 -4.97 14.46 -12.44
CA VAL A 139 -4.69 15.86 -12.11
C VAL A 139 -4.43 16.66 -13.38
N GLY A 140 -3.54 16.19 -14.27
CA GLY A 140 -3.24 16.85 -15.55
C GLY A 140 -4.47 16.99 -16.46
N GLN A 141 -5.26 15.91 -16.57
CA GLN A 141 -6.53 15.93 -17.31
C GLN A 141 -7.54 16.92 -16.69
N GLY A 142 -7.61 16.99 -15.36
CA GLY A 142 -8.47 17.93 -14.66
C GLY A 142 -8.09 19.38 -14.91
N PHE A 143 -6.80 19.70 -14.96
CA PHE A 143 -6.34 21.06 -15.35
C PHE A 143 -6.69 21.38 -16.80
N ALA A 144 -6.51 20.45 -17.74
CA ALA A 144 -6.92 20.65 -19.11
C ALA A 144 -8.44 20.92 -19.21
N THR A 145 -9.25 20.19 -18.47
CA THR A 145 -10.71 20.41 -18.38
C THR A 145 -11.04 21.79 -17.79
N LEU A 146 -10.32 22.23 -16.76
CA LEU A 146 -10.49 23.57 -16.17
C LEU A 146 -10.22 24.67 -17.19
N PHE A 147 -9.14 24.59 -17.97
CA PHE A 147 -8.80 25.54 -19.01
C PHE A 147 -9.79 25.54 -20.20
N SER A 148 -10.50 24.43 -20.41
CA SER A 148 -11.54 24.28 -21.43
C SER A 148 -12.94 24.66 -20.93
N GLY A 149 -13.08 25.24 -19.73
CA GLY A 149 -14.37 25.68 -19.18
C GLY A 149 -15.24 24.59 -18.57
N GLY A 150 -14.67 23.40 -18.29
CA GLY A 150 -15.37 22.28 -17.65
C GLY A 150 -15.33 22.32 -16.11
N GLU A 151 -15.53 21.18 -15.45
CA GLU A 151 -15.56 21.09 -13.99
C GLU A 151 -14.29 21.60 -13.32
N LYS A 152 -14.44 22.59 -12.41
CA LYS A 152 -13.32 23.30 -11.81
C LYS A 152 -12.51 22.47 -10.80
N PHE A 153 -13.11 21.45 -10.16
CA PHE A 153 -12.51 20.73 -9.02
C PHE A 153 -12.40 19.21 -9.22
N ALA A 154 -12.60 18.70 -10.44
CA ALA A 154 -12.52 17.27 -10.73
C ALA A 154 -11.13 16.64 -10.40
N TRP A 155 -10.07 17.46 -10.41
CA TRP A 155 -8.70 17.06 -10.10
C TRP A 155 -8.39 16.99 -8.60
N LEU A 156 -9.15 17.71 -7.76
CA LEU A 156 -8.83 17.90 -6.33
C LEU A 156 -8.73 16.58 -5.54
N PRO A 157 -9.64 15.59 -5.70
CA PRO A 157 -9.51 14.32 -4.98
C PRO A 157 -8.20 13.58 -5.29
N PHE A 158 -7.71 13.66 -6.51
CA PHE A 158 -6.47 12.98 -6.94
C PHE A 158 -5.23 13.67 -6.36
N VAL A 159 -5.24 15.00 -6.29
CA VAL A 159 -4.19 15.77 -5.59
C VAL A 159 -4.16 15.43 -4.11
N MET A 160 -5.32 15.34 -3.45
CA MET A 160 -5.39 15.00 -2.03
C MET A 160 -4.84 13.58 -1.75
N LEU A 161 -5.08 12.63 -2.66
CA LEU A 161 -4.49 11.29 -2.56
C LEU A 161 -2.98 11.33 -2.70
N TRP A 162 -2.48 12.06 -3.68
CA TRP A 162 -1.05 12.22 -3.92
C TRP A 162 -0.34 12.88 -2.73
N PHE A 163 -0.92 13.95 -2.16
CA PHE A 163 -0.41 14.55 -0.93
C PHE A 163 -0.51 13.61 0.28
N GLY A 164 -1.55 12.78 0.35
CA GLY A 164 -1.66 11.73 1.37
C GLY A 164 -0.46 10.78 1.30
N LEU A 165 -0.15 10.26 0.11
CA LEU A 165 0.99 9.36 -0.09
C LEU A 165 2.32 10.04 0.27
N ILE A 166 2.56 11.27 -0.21
CA ILE A 166 3.80 12.01 0.11
C ILE A 166 3.91 12.26 1.62
N GLY A 167 2.84 12.74 2.25
CA GLY A 167 2.81 12.96 3.70
C GLY A 167 3.10 11.69 4.49
N GLY A 168 2.52 10.57 4.04
CA GLY A 168 2.81 9.25 4.59
C GLY A 168 4.26 8.84 4.42
N ALA A 169 4.84 9.04 3.22
CA ALA A 169 6.24 8.71 2.95
C ALA A 169 7.21 9.55 3.79
N VAL A 170 6.95 10.85 3.94
CA VAL A 170 7.74 11.74 4.82
C VAL A 170 7.65 11.26 6.27
N LEU A 171 6.45 10.94 6.75
CA LEU A 171 6.25 10.42 8.10
C LEU A 171 6.97 9.08 8.29
N GLY A 172 6.85 8.16 7.32
CA GLY A 172 7.50 6.86 7.36
C GLY A 172 9.02 6.96 7.40
N ALA A 173 9.61 7.80 6.54
CA ALA A 173 11.05 8.05 6.52
C ALA A 173 11.54 8.67 7.83
N THR A 174 10.79 9.63 8.38
CA THR A 174 11.11 10.27 9.66
C THR A 174 11.06 9.25 10.82
N LEU A 175 9.98 8.46 10.91
CA LEU A 175 9.86 7.44 11.94
C LEU A 175 10.91 6.35 11.80
N PHE A 176 11.27 5.97 10.57
CA PHE A 176 12.31 4.99 10.32
C PHE A 176 13.68 5.43 10.85
N ALA A 177 14.01 6.70 10.74
CA ALA A 177 15.27 7.25 11.26
C ALA A 177 15.42 7.07 12.79
N TYR A 178 14.30 7.03 13.54
CA TYR A 178 14.32 6.88 15.00
C TYR A 178 14.04 5.44 15.47
N PHE A 179 13.19 4.71 14.76
CA PHE A 179 12.62 3.43 15.22
C PHE A 179 12.92 2.26 14.27
N ALA A 180 13.64 2.49 13.16
CA ALA A 180 13.92 1.47 12.15
C ALA A 180 12.63 0.70 11.75
N MET A 181 12.67 -0.63 11.71
CA MET A 181 11.52 -1.45 11.33
C MET A 181 10.31 -1.32 12.29
N PHE A 182 10.52 -0.93 13.56
CA PHE A 182 9.42 -0.72 14.50
C PHE A 182 8.51 0.47 14.13
N SER A 183 8.94 1.34 13.22
CA SER A 183 8.08 2.37 12.60
C SER A 183 6.84 1.79 11.91
N LEU A 184 6.84 0.51 11.52
CA LEU A 184 5.66 -0.20 10.99
C LEU A 184 4.51 -0.29 12.01
N TRP A 185 4.77 -0.14 13.31
CA TRP A 185 3.69 -0.08 14.29
C TRP A 185 2.78 1.15 14.10
N ALA A 186 3.28 2.24 13.53
CA ALA A 186 2.43 3.36 13.13
C ALA A 186 1.47 2.96 11.99
N ALA A 187 1.94 2.19 11.00
CA ALA A 187 1.09 1.64 9.94
C ALA A 187 0.06 0.65 10.50
N ALA A 188 0.46 -0.21 11.45
CA ALA A 188 -0.43 -1.13 12.13
C ALA A 188 -1.53 -0.38 12.90
N ALA A 189 -1.18 0.68 13.64
CA ALA A 189 -2.14 1.51 14.37
C ALA A 189 -3.12 2.23 13.44
N LEU A 190 -2.65 2.78 12.31
CA LEU A 190 -3.51 3.39 11.30
C LEU A 190 -4.50 2.37 10.71
N SER A 191 -4.02 1.16 10.37
CA SER A 191 -4.86 0.09 9.83
C SER A 191 -5.92 -0.35 10.86
N ALA A 192 -5.53 -0.55 12.12
CA ALA A 192 -6.45 -0.89 13.21
C ALA A 192 -7.49 0.21 13.46
N GLY A 193 -7.07 1.48 13.44
CA GLY A 193 -7.96 2.63 13.58
C GLY A 193 -9.01 2.70 12.44
N CYS A 194 -8.59 2.45 11.21
CA CYS A 194 -9.50 2.36 10.06
C CYS A 194 -10.49 1.19 10.20
N ALA A 195 -10.02 0.02 10.65
CA ALA A 195 -10.89 -1.13 10.90
C ALA A 195 -11.94 -0.82 11.98
N ALA A 196 -11.51 -0.29 13.12
CA ALA A 196 -12.40 0.10 14.23
C ALA A 196 -13.44 1.15 13.78
N PHE A 197 -13.03 2.17 13.01
CA PHE A 197 -13.95 3.18 12.47
C PHE A 197 -15.03 2.57 11.59
N LEU A 198 -14.70 1.58 10.76
CA LEU A 198 -15.67 0.90 9.90
C LEU A 198 -16.68 0.07 10.71
N VAL A 199 -16.24 -0.56 11.79
CA VAL A 199 -17.12 -1.35 12.69
C VAL A 199 -18.04 -0.45 13.49
N MET A 200 -17.54 0.67 14.02
CA MET A 200 -18.33 1.60 14.86
C MET A 200 -19.38 2.41 14.08
N ARG A 201 -19.24 2.52 12.76
CA ARG A 201 -20.15 3.29 11.90
C ARG A 201 -21.33 2.45 11.38
N ASN A 202 -21.66 1.36 12.07
CA ASN A 202 -22.87 0.54 11.80
C ASN A 202 -24.13 1.20 12.31
#